data_8a53a617685544f7d7c5a12688dff6c7
#
_entry.id   8a53a617685544f7d7c5a12688dff6c7
#
_cell.length_a   1.000
_cell.length_b   1.000
_cell.length_c   1.000
_cell.angle_alpha   90.00
_cell.angle_beta   90.00
_cell.angle_gamma   90.00
#
_symmetry.space_group_name_H-M   'P 1'
#
loop_
_entity.id
_entity.type
_entity.pdbx_description
1 polymer ?
#
loop_
_entity_poly.entity_id
_entity_poly.type
_entity_poly.pdbx_seq_one_letter_code
_entity_poly.pdbx_strand_id
1 'polypeptide(L)'
;ILRAVVEIYIATAEPVGSKAVAEQAGLDISSATIRNEMADLTEMGYLEQPHTSAGRIPSPLGYRLYVNELMGEHRLTMQETQRINDALNVKMEELDRVIDRAGKVLSQISDYPVFTAAAPKKRVTVKRYDLLMVEENAFIAVVMTDSSVVKNKLIRMPDQVSDPQLQMLSTVLNNAFVGLTQEEMEDTLDKMETRSAPGAFALISLVVQFAMEVLSEQSSQSVHTLGITHLLEHPEYRSLDKAKPLMNYLAEEHESSKLPVTLQEGQNMNILIGPENVNEALKDTSVVMASYDIGDNMRGVIGVVGPTRMDYAKVTARLSYFADSLTRMFGKGELPPGDGDGGGQDKE
;
A
#
# COMPACT_ATOMS: atom_id res chain seq x y z
N ILE A 1 -11.83 -20.87 -21.82
CA ILE A 1 -11.37 -22.00 -20.97
C ILE A 1 -10.60 -21.46 -19.78
N LEU A 2 -9.54 -20.65 -19.96
CA LEU A 2 -8.76 -20.10 -18.85
C LEU A 2 -9.64 -19.37 -17.82
N ARG A 3 -10.55 -18.49 -18.28
CA ARG A 3 -11.51 -17.80 -17.42
C ARG A 3 -12.31 -18.77 -16.55
N ALA A 4 -12.86 -19.82 -17.14
CA ALA A 4 -13.64 -20.82 -16.41
C ALA A 4 -12.79 -21.59 -15.39
N VAL A 5 -11.54 -21.95 -15.73
CA VAL A 5 -10.62 -22.60 -14.80
C VAL A 5 -10.31 -21.68 -13.62
N VAL A 6 -10.04 -20.39 -13.86
CA VAL A 6 -9.77 -19.41 -12.79
C VAL A 6 -10.99 -19.24 -11.89
N GLU A 7 -12.19 -19.03 -12.45
CA GLU A 7 -13.42 -18.83 -11.68
C GLU A 7 -13.81 -20.06 -10.84
N ILE A 8 -13.66 -21.26 -11.40
CA ILE A 8 -13.91 -22.50 -10.65
C ILE A 8 -12.89 -22.67 -9.52
N TYR A 9 -11.61 -22.43 -9.80
CA TYR A 9 -10.56 -22.57 -8.80
C TYR A 9 -10.70 -21.52 -7.69
N ILE A 10 -11.05 -20.29 -7.98
CA ILE A 10 -11.38 -19.26 -6.99
C ILE A 10 -12.50 -19.76 -6.05
N ALA A 11 -13.55 -20.38 -6.60
CA ALA A 11 -14.69 -20.83 -5.82
C ALA A 11 -14.42 -22.08 -4.97
N THR A 12 -13.60 -23.02 -5.47
CA THR A 12 -13.45 -24.35 -4.87
C THR A 12 -12.12 -24.57 -4.15
N ALA A 13 -11.06 -23.84 -4.53
CA ALA A 13 -9.66 -24.09 -4.16
C ALA A 13 -9.15 -25.50 -4.53
N GLU A 14 -9.85 -26.21 -5.45
CA GLU A 14 -9.49 -27.56 -5.89
C GLU A 14 -9.02 -27.56 -7.34
N PRO A 15 -8.03 -28.40 -7.72
CA PRO A 15 -7.58 -28.51 -9.11
C PRO A 15 -8.72 -28.84 -10.07
N VAL A 16 -8.86 -28.03 -11.12
CA VAL A 16 -10.02 -28.04 -12.04
C VAL A 16 -9.84 -29.06 -13.15
N GLY A 17 -10.78 -29.98 -13.27
CA GLY A 17 -10.83 -30.96 -14.34
C GLY A 17 -11.61 -30.45 -15.58
N SER A 18 -11.30 -30.99 -16.78
CA SER A 18 -11.98 -30.60 -18.02
C SER A 18 -13.50 -30.84 -17.97
N LYS A 19 -13.98 -31.80 -17.17
CA LYS A 19 -15.41 -32.05 -17.00
C LYS A 19 -16.11 -30.91 -16.25
N ALA A 20 -15.51 -30.42 -15.19
CA ALA A 20 -16.03 -29.28 -14.44
C ALA A 20 -16.08 -27.99 -15.30
N VAL A 21 -15.08 -27.79 -16.14
CA VAL A 21 -15.07 -26.67 -17.10
C VAL A 21 -16.20 -26.80 -18.11
N ALA A 22 -16.45 -28.02 -18.65
CA ALA A 22 -17.53 -28.26 -19.60
C ALA A 22 -18.93 -27.99 -19.01
N GLU A 23 -19.14 -28.41 -17.78
CA GLU A 23 -20.40 -28.24 -17.05
C GLU A 23 -20.69 -26.78 -16.70
N GLN A 24 -19.67 -26.02 -16.26
CA GLN A 24 -19.86 -24.65 -15.76
C GLN A 24 -19.78 -23.59 -16.87
N ALA A 25 -18.94 -23.80 -17.90
CA ALA A 25 -18.73 -22.77 -18.92
C ALA A 25 -19.87 -22.68 -19.94
N GLY A 26 -20.83 -23.63 -19.97
CA GLY A 26 -21.92 -23.68 -20.94
C GLY A 26 -21.41 -23.73 -22.38
N LEU A 27 -20.19 -24.18 -22.59
CA LEU A 27 -19.54 -24.26 -23.88
C LEU A 27 -20.02 -25.57 -24.58
N ASP A 28 -20.49 -25.44 -25.80
CA ASP A 28 -20.91 -26.60 -26.63
C ASP A 28 -19.68 -27.30 -27.25
N ILE A 29 -18.71 -27.63 -26.39
CA ILE A 29 -17.46 -28.32 -26.76
C ILE A 29 -17.20 -29.52 -25.85
N SER A 30 -16.59 -30.55 -26.43
CA SER A 30 -16.34 -31.81 -25.70
C SER A 30 -15.30 -31.61 -24.58
N SER A 31 -15.44 -32.38 -23.48
CA SER A 31 -14.44 -32.41 -22.41
C SER A 31 -13.04 -32.85 -22.88
N ALA A 32 -12.97 -33.59 -24.01
CA ALA A 32 -11.71 -33.97 -24.65
C ALA A 32 -11.02 -32.73 -25.28
N THR A 33 -11.80 -31.91 -26.00
CA THR A 33 -11.29 -30.64 -26.56
C THR A 33 -10.83 -29.69 -25.44
N ILE A 34 -11.64 -29.55 -24.38
CA ILE A 34 -11.27 -28.73 -23.23
C ILE A 34 -9.96 -29.23 -22.60
N ARG A 35 -9.77 -30.55 -22.49
CA ARG A 35 -8.52 -31.12 -21.95
C ARG A 35 -7.31 -30.77 -22.81
N ASN A 36 -7.42 -30.77 -24.13
CA ASN A 36 -6.33 -30.38 -25.01
C ASN A 36 -5.98 -28.89 -24.84
N GLU A 37 -7.00 -28.04 -24.88
CA GLU A 37 -6.80 -26.60 -24.63
C GLU A 37 -6.18 -26.29 -23.23
N MET A 38 -6.59 -27.04 -22.20
CA MET A 38 -5.97 -26.93 -20.87
C MET A 38 -4.50 -27.40 -20.87
N ALA A 39 -4.14 -28.37 -21.73
CA ALA A 39 -2.76 -28.78 -21.91
C ALA A 39 -1.95 -27.69 -22.62
N ASP A 40 -2.49 -27.08 -23.67
CA ASP A 40 -1.86 -25.98 -24.41
C ASP A 40 -1.66 -24.76 -23.47
N LEU A 41 -2.68 -24.42 -22.69
CA LEU A 41 -2.56 -23.35 -21.67
C LEU A 41 -1.51 -23.67 -20.59
N THR A 42 -1.29 -24.96 -20.30
CA THR A 42 -0.23 -25.39 -19.37
C THR A 42 1.15 -25.23 -20.03
N GLU A 43 1.29 -25.59 -21.30
CA GLU A 43 2.53 -25.41 -22.06
C GLU A 43 2.88 -23.94 -22.22
N MET A 44 1.87 -23.07 -22.40
CA MET A 44 2.04 -21.62 -22.42
C MET A 44 2.32 -20.99 -21.04
N GLY A 45 2.27 -21.78 -19.96
CA GLY A 45 2.54 -21.31 -18.59
C GLY A 45 1.38 -20.61 -17.89
N TYR A 46 0.17 -20.58 -18.47
CA TYR A 46 -1.02 -19.99 -17.84
C TYR A 46 -1.69 -20.90 -16.82
N LEU A 47 -1.51 -22.22 -16.96
CA LEU A 47 -1.99 -23.23 -16.03
C LEU A 47 -0.84 -24.09 -15.52
N GLU A 48 -1.02 -24.70 -14.35
CA GLU A 48 -0.09 -25.65 -13.76
C GLU A 48 -0.82 -26.96 -13.43
N GLN A 49 -0.07 -28.05 -13.40
CA GLN A 49 -0.55 -29.35 -12.95
C GLN A 49 0.16 -29.77 -11.67
N PRO A 50 -0.50 -29.69 -10.49
CA PRO A 50 0.15 -29.99 -9.21
C PRO A 50 0.67 -31.43 -9.10
N HIS A 51 -0.07 -32.39 -9.70
CA HIS A 51 0.28 -33.81 -9.74
C HIS A 51 -0.22 -34.45 -11.04
N THR A 52 0.40 -35.53 -11.45
CA THR A 52 0.15 -36.22 -12.74
C THR A 52 -1.33 -36.62 -12.98
N SER A 53 -2.08 -36.88 -11.90
CA SER A 53 -3.52 -37.22 -11.94
C SER A 53 -4.44 -36.06 -11.57
N ALA A 54 -3.90 -34.92 -11.21
CA ALA A 54 -4.68 -33.75 -10.81
C ALA A 54 -5.24 -32.98 -12.04
N GLY A 55 -6.29 -32.20 -11.81
CA GLY A 55 -6.72 -31.16 -12.74
C GLY A 55 -5.65 -30.09 -12.96
N ARG A 56 -6.08 -28.93 -13.36
CA ARG A 56 -5.20 -27.76 -13.55
C ARG A 56 -5.54 -26.69 -12.54
N ILE A 57 -4.52 -25.92 -12.14
CA ILE A 57 -4.65 -24.72 -11.33
C ILE A 57 -4.12 -23.53 -12.13
N PRO A 58 -4.62 -22.31 -11.92
CA PRO A 58 -4.06 -21.11 -12.56
C PRO A 58 -2.67 -20.82 -12.03
N SER A 59 -1.73 -20.51 -12.91
CA SER A 59 -0.44 -19.93 -12.56
C SER A 59 -0.55 -18.43 -12.24
N PRO A 60 0.46 -17.78 -11.66
CA PRO A 60 0.49 -16.32 -11.54
C PRO A 60 0.29 -15.60 -12.88
N LEU A 61 0.86 -16.14 -13.97
CA LEU A 61 0.68 -15.61 -15.32
C LEU A 61 -0.77 -15.76 -15.80
N GLY A 62 -1.41 -16.89 -15.49
CA GLY A 62 -2.84 -17.12 -15.77
C GLY A 62 -3.75 -16.15 -15.05
N TYR A 63 -3.49 -15.86 -13.76
CA TYR A 63 -4.20 -14.84 -13.01
C TYR A 63 -3.98 -13.44 -13.58
N ARG A 64 -2.75 -13.11 -14.00
CA ARG A 64 -2.46 -11.82 -14.62
C ARG A 64 -3.26 -11.61 -15.90
N LEU A 65 -3.32 -12.60 -16.76
CA LEU A 65 -4.13 -12.54 -17.99
C LEU A 65 -5.63 -12.44 -17.66
N TYR A 66 -6.10 -13.18 -16.65
CA TYR A 66 -7.48 -13.10 -16.20
C TYR A 66 -7.86 -11.69 -15.76
N VAL A 67 -7.06 -11.07 -14.88
CA VAL A 67 -7.32 -9.72 -14.37
C VAL A 67 -7.29 -8.67 -15.46
N ASN A 68 -6.34 -8.78 -16.41
CA ASN A 68 -6.17 -7.76 -17.45
C ASN A 68 -7.24 -7.83 -18.55
N GLU A 69 -7.69 -9.04 -18.92
CA GLU A 69 -8.44 -9.23 -20.15
C GLU A 69 -9.75 -10.03 -20.00
N LEU A 70 -9.80 -10.92 -19.01
CA LEU A 70 -10.88 -11.90 -18.92
C LEU A 70 -11.87 -11.64 -17.79
N MET A 71 -11.49 -10.88 -16.78
CA MET A 71 -12.31 -10.56 -15.62
C MET A 71 -13.45 -9.63 -16.02
N GLY A 72 -14.69 -10.02 -15.66
CA GLY A 72 -15.85 -9.14 -15.83
C GLY A 72 -15.92 -8.08 -14.74
N GLU A 73 -16.59 -6.97 -15.02
CA GLU A 73 -16.91 -5.97 -13.99
C GLU A 73 -17.85 -6.59 -12.95
N HIS A 74 -17.46 -6.49 -11.67
CA HIS A 74 -18.32 -6.87 -10.56
C HIS A 74 -18.97 -5.62 -9.97
N ARG A 75 -20.29 -5.59 -9.93
CA ARG A 75 -21.06 -4.52 -9.29
C ARG A 75 -21.38 -4.91 -7.86
N LEU A 76 -21.16 -4.00 -6.94
CA LEU A 76 -21.54 -4.17 -5.54
C LEU A 76 -23.06 -4.34 -5.43
N THR A 77 -23.51 -5.24 -4.59
CA THR A 77 -24.92 -5.37 -4.26
C THR A 77 -25.38 -4.18 -3.41
N MET A 78 -26.67 -3.89 -3.42
CA MET A 78 -27.25 -2.85 -2.56
C MET A 78 -26.91 -3.07 -1.07
N GLN A 79 -26.88 -4.32 -0.62
CA GLN A 79 -26.54 -4.63 0.78
C GLN A 79 -25.06 -4.35 1.08
N GLU A 80 -24.13 -4.67 0.17
CA GLU A 80 -22.72 -4.34 0.33
C GLU A 80 -22.50 -2.83 0.34
N THR A 81 -23.11 -2.11 -0.61
CA THR A 81 -23.07 -0.64 -0.67
C THR A 81 -23.61 0.00 0.63
N GLN A 82 -24.76 -0.48 1.12
CA GLN A 82 -25.35 0.03 2.37
C GLN A 82 -24.44 -0.22 3.56
N ARG A 83 -23.87 -1.42 3.71
CA ARG A 83 -22.93 -1.73 4.80
C ARG A 83 -21.71 -0.83 4.79
N ILE A 84 -21.16 -0.55 3.60
CA ILE A 84 -20.02 0.35 3.45
C ILE A 84 -20.42 1.77 3.85
N ASN A 85 -21.53 2.27 3.35
CA ASN A 85 -22.02 3.62 3.67
C ASN A 85 -22.33 3.80 5.15
N ASP A 86 -22.99 2.85 5.79
CA ASP A 86 -23.29 2.89 7.23
C ASP A 86 -22.00 2.94 8.06
N ALA A 87 -20.97 2.23 7.63
CA ALA A 87 -19.68 2.20 8.31
C ALA A 87 -18.89 3.49 8.15
N LEU A 88 -18.99 4.15 7.00
CA LEU A 88 -18.31 5.42 6.70
C LEU A 88 -19.08 6.64 7.23
N ASN A 89 -20.39 6.51 7.53
CA ASN A 89 -21.27 7.60 7.95
C ASN A 89 -21.03 8.01 9.41
N VAL A 90 -19.83 8.48 9.70
CA VAL A 90 -19.43 9.01 11.02
C VAL A 90 -18.94 10.43 10.85
N LYS A 91 -19.42 11.35 11.71
CA LYS A 91 -18.91 12.72 11.75
C LYS A 91 -17.38 12.69 11.84
N MET A 92 -16.73 13.36 10.91
CA MET A 92 -15.28 13.47 10.82
C MET A 92 -14.73 14.19 12.06
N GLU A 93 -14.34 13.43 13.07
CA GLU A 93 -13.63 14.02 14.20
C GLU A 93 -12.10 14.00 14.01
N GLU A 94 -11.57 13.00 13.32
CA GLU A 94 -10.13 12.89 12.98
C GLU A 94 -9.95 11.97 11.77
N LEU A 95 -9.10 12.38 10.83
CA LEU A 95 -8.76 11.66 9.59
C LEU A 95 -8.35 10.19 9.85
N ASP A 96 -7.46 9.99 10.82
CA ASP A 96 -6.92 8.67 11.14
C ASP A 96 -8.01 7.69 11.63
N ARG A 97 -9.00 8.18 12.38
CA ARG A 97 -10.13 7.37 12.84
C ARG A 97 -11.03 6.91 11.70
N VAL A 98 -11.24 7.76 10.70
CA VAL A 98 -12.03 7.41 9.51
C VAL A 98 -11.33 6.34 8.70
N ILE A 99 -10.03 6.51 8.45
CA ILE A 99 -9.21 5.56 7.71
C ILE A 99 -9.15 4.20 8.44
N ASP A 100 -8.91 4.20 9.75
CA ASP A 100 -8.87 2.99 10.57
C ASP A 100 -10.22 2.26 10.55
N ARG A 101 -11.31 3.00 10.64
CA ARG A 101 -12.67 2.43 10.56
C ARG A 101 -12.98 1.87 9.17
N ALA A 102 -12.63 2.58 8.11
CA ALA A 102 -12.76 2.11 6.73
C ALA A 102 -11.98 0.80 6.53
N GLY A 103 -10.74 0.74 7.02
CA GLY A 103 -9.91 -0.45 6.98
C GLY A 103 -10.54 -1.64 7.73
N LYS A 104 -11.08 -1.42 8.94
CA LYS A 104 -11.78 -2.47 9.71
C LYS A 104 -12.99 -3.03 8.97
N VAL A 105 -13.80 -2.15 8.38
CA VAL A 105 -15.00 -2.57 7.64
C VAL A 105 -14.63 -3.31 6.36
N LEU A 106 -13.65 -2.79 5.62
CA LEU A 106 -13.16 -3.46 4.42
C LEU A 106 -12.62 -4.86 4.75
N SER A 107 -11.86 -5.01 5.84
CA SER A 107 -11.34 -6.31 6.29
C SER A 107 -12.47 -7.29 6.61
N GLN A 108 -13.52 -6.85 7.31
CA GLN A 108 -14.68 -7.69 7.63
C GLN A 108 -15.52 -8.09 6.41
N ILE A 109 -15.61 -7.22 5.39
CA ILE A 109 -16.39 -7.50 4.18
C ILE A 109 -15.60 -8.34 3.18
N SER A 110 -14.28 -8.12 3.10
CA SER A 110 -13.42 -8.80 2.13
C SER A 110 -12.93 -10.17 2.60
N ASP A 111 -12.93 -10.42 3.92
CA ASP A 111 -12.31 -11.57 4.57
C ASP A 111 -10.78 -11.65 4.32
N TYR A 112 -10.14 -10.50 4.08
CA TYR A 112 -8.70 -10.37 3.89
C TYR A 112 -8.09 -9.36 4.86
N PRO A 113 -6.80 -9.50 5.21
CA PRO A 113 -6.03 -8.42 5.79
C PRO A 113 -6.09 -7.17 4.93
N VAL A 114 -6.33 -6.05 5.57
CA VAL A 114 -6.35 -4.72 4.95
C VAL A 114 -5.16 -3.93 5.43
N PHE A 115 -4.55 -3.18 4.55
CA PHE A 115 -3.58 -2.15 4.91
C PHE A 115 -4.07 -0.78 4.44
N THR A 116 -3.71 0.22 5.21
CA THR A 116 -3.90 1.63 4.86
C THR A 116 -2.56 2.34 4.98
N ALA A 117 -2.26 3.19 4.04
CA ALA A 117 -1.05 4.02 4.06
C ALA A 117 -1.42 5.44 3.62
N ALA A 118 -0.88 6.44 4.32
CA ALA A 118 -0.86 7.78 3.76
C ALA A 118 0.26 7.81 2.70
N ALA A 119 -0.03 8.33 1.50
CA ALA A 119 1.04 8.55 0.55
C ALA A 119 2.04 9.54 1.15
N PRO A 120 3.35 9.29 1.06
CA PRO A 120 4.31 10.27 1.51
C PRO A 120 4.06 11.57 0.78
N LYS A 121 4.17 12.69 1.48
CA LYS A 121 4.25 13.98 0.79
C LYS A 121 5.39 13.85 -0.21
N LYS A 122 5.12 14.10 -1.47
CA LYS A 122 6.06 13.92 -2.59
C LYS A 122 7.36 14.71 -2.38
N ARG A 123 7.39 15.63 -1.41
CA ARG A 123 8.53 16.47 -1.07
C ARG A 123 8.41 16.98 0.37
N VAL A 124 9.04 16.30 1.30
CA VAL A 124 9.22 16.80 2.66
C VAL A 124 10.56 17.54 2.72
N THR A 125 10.54 18.78 3.21
CA THR A 125 11.72 19.62 3.29
C THR A 125 11.88 20.21 4.68
N VAL A 126 13.10 20.58 5.04
CA VAL A 126 13.34 21.34 6.28
C VAL A 126 12.98 22.81 6.05
N LYS A 127 12.17 23.35 6.94
CA LYS A 127 11.76 24.75 6.94
C LYS A 127 12.71 25.62 7.75
N ARG A 128 13.29 25.07 8.83
CA ARG A 128 14.15 25.84 9.75
C ARG A 128 15.02 24.93 10.61
N TYR A 129 16.23 25.42 10.90
CA TYR A 129 17.15 24.90 11.89
C TYR A 129 17.32 25.92 13.01
N ASP A 130 17.19 25.49 14.28
CA ASP A 130 17.57 26.27 15.46
C ASP A 130 18.56 25.43 16.28
N LEU A 131 19.63 26.09 16.75
CA LEU A 131 20.66 25.47 17.58
C LEU A 131 20.73 26.18 18.91
N LEU A 132 20.65 25.45 20.02
CA LEU A 132 20.58 25.98 21.37
C LEU A 132 21.73 25.41 22.21
N MET A 133 22.62 26.27 22.71
CA MET A 133 23.70 25.88 23.64
C MET A 133 23.09 25.34 24.94
N VAL A 134 23.59 24.19 25.39
CA VAL A 134 23.22 23.60 26.69
C VAL A 134 24.44 23.58 27.63
N GLU A 135 25.58 23.13 27.14
CA GLU A 135 26.87 23.05 27.83
C GLU A 135 27.98 23.40 26.84
N GLU A 136 29.19 23.65 27.31
CA GLU A 136 30.34 24.03 26.46
C GLU A 136 30.66 23.00 25.37
N ASN A 137 30.25 21.73 25.57
CA ASN A 137 30.45 20.63 24.63
C ASN A 137 29.15 19.98 24.15
N ALA A 138 28.01 20.61 24.40
CA ALA A 138 26.71 20.06 24.00
C ALA A 138 25.71 21.14 23.60
N PHE A 139 24.98 20.89 22.52
CA PHE A 139 23.90 21.75 22.06
C PHE A 139 22.70 20.92 21.60
N ILE A 140 21.51 21.50 21.61
CA ILE A 140 20.31 20.92 21.04
C ILE A 140 20.14 21.44 19.63
N ALA A 141 20.09 20.52 18.66
CA ALA A 141 19.65 20.81 17.32
C ALA A 141 18.13 20.62 17.23
N VAL A 142 17.43 21.64 16.75
CA VAL A 142 15.98 21.61 16.49
C VAL A 142 15.78 21.71 14.98
N VAL A 143 15.04 20.76 14.41
CA VAL A 143 14.68 20.72 12.99
C VAL A 143 13.18 20.87 12.87
N MET A 144 12.73 21.87 12.13
CA MET A 144 11.33 22.08 11.79
C MET A 144 11.12 21.79 10.29
N THR A 145 10.14 20.96 9.96
CA THR A 145 9.80 20.65 8.58
C THR A 145 8.65 21.53 8.04
N ASP A 146 8.45 21.51 6.74
CA ASP A 146 7.34 22.19 6.06
C ASP A 146 5.97 21.64 6.49
N SER A 147 5.93 20.36 6.95
CA SER A 147 4.75 19.73 7.54
C SER A 147 4.48 20.13 9.00
N SER A 148 5.21 21.15 9.54
CA SER A 148 5.10 21.63 10.91
C SER A 148 5.50 20.63 11.98
N VAL A 149 6.20 19.55 11.63
CA VAL A 149 6.80 18.65 12.61
C VAL A 149 8.08 19.25 13.13
N VAL A 150 8.24 19.24 14.47
CA VAL A 150 9.42 19.73 15.17
C VAL A 150 10.07 18.55 15.90
N LYS A 151 11.32 18.28 15.56
CA LYS A 151 12.14 17.27 16.24
C LYS A 151 13.39 17.93 16.83
N ASN A 152 13.87 17.40 17.92
CA ASN A 152 15.09 17.86 18.55
C ASN A 152 16.02 16.69 18.91
N LYS A 153 17.33 16.96 18.91
CA LYS A 153 18.37 16.00 19.27
C LYS A 153 19.48 16.73 20.07
N LEU A 154 19.85 16.16 21.20
CA LEU A 154 21.04 16.63 21.95
C LEU A 154 22.27 16.07 21.24
N ILE A 155 23.14 16.96 20.77
CA ILE A 155 24.41 16.64 20.12
C ILE A 155 25.52 16.95 21.09
N ARG A 156 26.36 15.96 21.39
CA ARG A 156 27.56 16.09 22.21
C ARG A 156 28.80 16.05 21.34
N MET A 157 29.72 16.97 21.58
CA MET A 157 30.96 17.12 20.84
C MET A 157 32.17 16.77 21.73
N PRO A 158 33.24 16.21 21.14
CA PRO A 158 34.49 16.00 21.89
C PRO A 158 35.18 17.34 22.27
N ASP A 159 35.00 18.34 21.41
CA ASP A 159 35.58 19.68 21.59
C ASP A 159 34.53 20.70 22.04
N GLN A 160 35.01 21.80 22.69
CA GLN A 160 34.13 22.91 23.09
C GLN A 160 33.63 23.67 21.87
N VAL A 161 32.37 24.04 21.91
CA VAL A 161 31.68 24.82 20.86
C VAL A 161 31.21 26.14 21.49
N SER A 162 31.58 27.27 20.91
CA SER A 162 31.16 28.58 21.39
C SER A 162 29.84 29.04 20.78
N ASP A 163 29.11 29.93 21.48
CA ASP A 163 27.88 30.54 20.95
C ASP A 163 28.06 31.19 19.56
N PRO A 164 29.15 31.94 19.27
CA PRO A 164 29.35 32.47 17.92
C PRO A 164 29.48 31.38 16.85
N GLN A 165 30.11 30.25 17.19
CA GLN A 165 30.23 29.12 16.25
C GLN A 165 28.85 28.46 15.96
N LEU A 166 28.01 28.32 17.01
CA LEU A 166 26.63 27.79 16.79
C LEU A 166 25.75 28.75 15.98
N GLN A 167 25.88 30.07 16.19
CA GLN A 167 25.16 31.06 15.39
C GLN A 167 25.61 31.03 13.93
N MET A 168 26.91 30.89 13.67
CA MET A 168 27.43 30.73 12.32
C MET A 168 26.96 29.44 11.69
N LEU A 169 26.98 28.32 12.42
CA LEU A 169 26.47 27.02 11.97
C LEU A 169 24.98 27.11 11.63
N SER A 170 24.18 27.72 12.52
CA SER A 170 22.74 27.92 12.27
C SER A 170 22.51 28.74 10.99
N THR A 171 23.29 29.76 10.76
CA THR A 171 23.22 30.58 9.54
C THR A 171 23.56 29.78 8.30
N VAL A 172 24.61 28.97 8.32
CA VAL A 172 25.00 28.09 7.21
C VAL A 172 23.92 27.07 6.91
N LEU A 173 23.40 26.42 7.95
CA LEU A 173 22.34 25.41 7.77
C LEU A 173 21.06 26.01 7.16
N ASN A 174 20.62 27.16 7.68
CA ASN A 174 19.41 27.81 7.16
C ASN A 174 19.58 28.37 5.74
N ASN A 175 20.79 28.77 5.34
CA ASN A 175 21.03 29.29 3.99
C ASN A 175 21.24 28.17 2.96
N ALA A 176 21.84 27.05 3.35
CA ALA A 176 22.26 26.01 2.42
C ALA A 176 21.33 24.81 2.33
N PHE A 177 20.57 24.50 3.40
CA PHE A 177 19.80 23.25 3.51
C PHE A 177 18.29 23.44 3.70
N VAL A 178 17.80 24.65 3.94
CA VAL A 178 16.34 24.90 4.00
C VAL A 178 15.72 24.77 2.64
N GLY A 179 14.59 24.08 2.57
CA GLY A 179 13.84 23.82 1.35
C GLY A 179 14.38 22.66 0.49
N LEU A 180 15.44 21.99 0.93
CA LEU A 180 16.00 20.83 0.26
C LEU A 180 15.31 19.54 0.71
N THR A 181 15.16 18.59 -0.21
CA THR A 181 14.81 17.18 0.06
C THR A 181 16.03 16.43 0.60
N GLN A 182 15.82 15.20 1.09
CA GLN A 182 16.91 14.36 1.56
C GLN A 182 18.00 14.17 0.50
N GLU A 183 17.64 13.84 -0.76
CA GLU A 183 18.58 13.65 -1.86
C GLU A 183 19.35 14.93 -2.18
N GLU A 184 18.67 16.09 -2.23
CA GLU A 184 19.29 17.39 -2.46
C GLU A 184 20.25 17.80 -1.31
N MET A 185 19.97 17.34 -0.06
CA MET A 185 20.87 17.55 1.09
C MET A 185 22.14 16.71 0.99
N GLU A 186 22.03 15.44 0.58
CA GLU A 186 23.18 14.57 0.35
C GLU A 186 24.13 15.20 -0.69
N ASP A 187 23.58 15.59 -1.83
CA ASP A 187 24.34 16.27 -2.90
C ASP A 187 25.01 17.57 -2.45
N THR A 188 24.34 18.34 -1.57
CA THR A 188 24.85 19.60 -1.06
C THR A 188 25.97 19.36 -0.03
N LEU A 189 25.80 18.35 0.82
CA LEU A 189 26.78 17.95 1.82
C LEU A 189 28.10 17.49 1.16
N ASP A 190 28.01 16.65 0.12
CA ASP A 190 29.18 16.18 -0.65
C ASP A 190 29.97 17.34 -1.29
N LYS A 191 29.25 18.34 -1.80
CA LYS A 191 29.89 19.55 -2.35
C LYS A 191 30.56 20.41 -1.29
N MET A 192 30.04 20.39 -0.05
CA MET A 192 30.61 21.14 1.07
C MET A 192 31.83 20.46 1.69
N GLU A 193 31.93 19.14 1.66
CA GLU A 193 33.07 18.39 2.19
C GLU A 193 34.39 18.87 1.59
N THR A 194 34.43 19.14 0.29
CA THR A 194 35.64 19.59 -0.43
C THR A 194 35.99 21.07 -0.19
N ARG A 195 35.07 21.86 0.39
CA ARG A 195 35.22 23.33 0.50
C ARG A 195 35.31 23.85 1.93
N SER A 196 34.99 23.02 2.92
CA SER A 196 34.92 23.42 4.33
C SER A 196 36.15 22.95 5.13
N ALA A 197 36.49 23.66 6.20
CA ALA A 197 37.46 23.16 7.16
C ALA A 197 36.93 21.88 7.85
N PRO A 198 37.78 20.88 8.14
CA PRO A 198 37.33 19.58 8.64
C PRO A 198 36.46 19.66 9.90
N GLY A 199 36.78 20.52 10.87
CA GLY A 199 35.99 20.69 12.09
C GLY A 199 34.62 21.34 11.86
N ALA A 200 34.52 22.30 10.93
CA ALA A 200 33.25 22.93 10.57
C ALA A 200 32.34 21.95 9.76
N PHE A 201 32.95 21.16 8.88
CA PHE A 201 32.22 20.15 8.12
C PHE A 201 31.61 19.06 9.02
N ALA A 202 32.37 18.60 10.02
CA ALA A 202 31.90 17.61 10.99
C ALA A 202 30.64 18.08 11.74
N LEU A 203 30.57 19.35 12.14
CA LEU A 203 29.41 19.95 12.79
C LEU A 203 28.20 20.04 11.84
N ILE A 204 28.42 20.51 10.61
CA ILE A 204 27.37 20.59 9.58
C ILE A 204 26.82 19.20 9.31
N SER A 205 27.69 18.21 9.08
CA SER A 205 27.33 16.83 8.75
C SER A 205 26.46 16.19 9.84
N LEU A 206 26.79 16.38 11.13
CA LEU A 206 26.02 15.85 12.25
C LEU A 206 24.57 16.40 12.29
N VAL A 207 24.40 17.70 12.08
CA VAL A 207 23.07 18.31 12.10
C VAL A 207 22.28 17.96 10.84
N VAL A 208 22.93 17.92 9.67
CA VAL A 208 22.29 17.54 8.40
C VAL A 208 21.88 16.06 8.42
N GLN A 209 22.71 15.16 8.96
CA GLN A 209 22.34 13.75 9.13
C GLN A 209 21.11 13.60 10.03
N PHE A 210 21.04 14.34 11.13
CA PHE A 210 19.84 14.37 11.95
C PHE A 210 18.61 14.89 11.19
N ALA A 211 18.78 15.93 10.38
CA ALA A 211 17.69 16.44 9.55
C ALA A 211 17.24 15.38 8.51
N MET A 212 18.16 14.66 7.88
CA MET A 212 17.85 13.56 6.95
C MET A 212 17.13 12.39 7.65
N GLU A 213 17.52 12.04 8.90
CA GLU A 213 16.78 11.08 9.73
C GLU A 213 15.32 11.54 9.93
N VAL A 214 15.11 12.81 10.27
CA VAL A 214 13.76 13.39 10.46
C VAL A 214 12.96 13.40 9.17
N LEU A 215 13.55 13.73 8.02
CA LEU A 215 12.88 13.68 6.73
C LEU A 215 12.57 12.24 6.32
N SER A 216 13.46 11.30 6.57
CA SER A 216 13.26 9.87 6.31
C SER A 216 12.11 9.29 7.15
N GLU A 217 12.02 9.63 8.44
CA GLU A 217 10.89 9.23 9.30
C GLU A 217 9.56 9.76 8.77
N GLN A 218 9.53 10.97 8.20
CA GLN A 218 8.31 11.57 7.64
C GLN A 218 8.00 11.12 6.22
N SER A 219 9.00 10.71 5.46
CA SER A 219 8.83 10.09 4.15
C SER A 219 8.60 8.58 4.27
N SER A 220 8.92 7.96 5.41
CA SER A 220 8.51 6.59 5.68
C SER A 220 6.99 6.54 5.81
N GLN A 221 6.39 5.77 4.91
CA GLN A 221 4.95 5.54 4.95
C GLN A 221 4.61 4.75 6.21
N SER A 222 3.84 5.34 7.11
CA SER A 222 3.20 4.55 8.15
C SER A 222 2.12 3.69 7.49
N VAL A 223 2.36 2.39 7.42
CA VAL A 223 1.39 1.41 6.94
C VAL A 223 0.73 0.78 8.16
N HIS A 224 -0.58 0.95 8.28
CA HIS A 224 -1.37 0.29 9.31
C HIS A 224 -2.06 -0.92 8.73
N THR A 225 -1.87 -2.08 9.33
CA THR A 225 -2.49 -3.35 8.93
C THR A 225 -3.59 -3.76 9.89
N LEU A 226 -4.68 -4.27 9.35
CA LEU A 226 -5.89 -4.66 10.08
C LEU A 226 -6.36 -6.03 9.62
N GLY A 227 -6.95 -6.81 10.53
CA GLY A 227 -7.58 -8.09 10.20
C GLY A 227 -6.60 -9.19 9.76
N ILE A 228 -5.35 -9.17 10.23
CA ILE A 228 -4.31 -10.17 9.88
C ILE A 228 -4.80 -11.60 10.15
N THR A 229 -5.68 -11.79 11.13
CA THR A 229 -6.25 -13.10 11.47
C THR A 229 -7.13 -13.71 10.38
N HIS A 230 -7.70 -12.91 9.48
CA HIS A 230 -8.46 -13.41 8.33
C HIS A 230 -7.62 -14.28 7.38
N LEU A 231 -6.29 -14.16 7.41
CA LEU A 231 -5.42 -15.07 6.66
C LEU A 231 -5.70 -16.54 7.01
N LEU A 232 -5.96 -16.84 8.28
CA LEU A 232 -6.15 -18.20 8.75
C LEU A 232 -7.48 -18.84 8.27
N GLU A 233 -8.40 -18.05 7.75
CA GLU A 233 -9.66 -18.52 7.17
C GLU A 233 -9.46 -19.13 5.78
N HIS A 234 -8.34 -18.75 5.11
CA HIS A 234 -8.03 -19.25 3.78
C HIS A 234 -7.26 -20.59 3.82
N PRO A 235 -7.64 -21.56 2.96
CA PRO A 235 -7.01 -22.88 2.94
C PRO A 235 -5.48 -22.84 2.77
N GLU A 236 -4.96 -21.88 2.04
CA GLU A 236 -3.54 -21.69 1.75
C GLU A 236 -2.72 -21.42 3.01
N TYR A 237 -3.34 -20.82 4.03
CA TYR A 237 -2.69 -20.40 5.29
C TYR A 237 -3.10 -21.23 6.52
N ARG A 238 -3.73 -22.40 6.32
CA ARG A 238 -4.03 -23.32 7.43
C ARG A 238 -2.78 -23.92 8.06
N SER A 239 -1.67 -23.99 7.33
CA SER A 239 -0.37 -24.36 7.87
C SER A 239 0.30 -23.13 8.49
N LEU A 240 0.69 -23.24 9.77
CA LEU A 240 1.41 -22.18 10.48
C LEU A 240 2.75 -21.81 9.81
N ASP A 241 3.42 -22.78 9.19
CA ASP A 241 4.68 -22.52 8.48
C ASP A 241 4.52 -21.58 7.30
N LYS A 242 3.35 -21.60 6.63
CA LYS A 242 3.01 -20.69 5.54
C LYS A 242 2.42 -19.37 6.03
N ALA A 243 1.57 -19.42 7.05
CA ALA A 243 0.90 -18.23 7.58
C ALA A 243 1.86 -17.31 8.36
N LYS A 244 2.75 -17.88 9.19
CA LYS A 244 3.59 -17.15 10.14
C LYS A 244 4.50 -16.11 9.47
N PRO A 245 5.22 -16.38 8.37
CA PRO A 245 6.07 -15.37 7.73
C PRO A 245 5.26 -14.15 7.25
N LEU A 246 4.11 -14.39 6.63
CA LEU A 246 3.24 -13.32 6.15
C LEU A 246 2.59 -12.55 7.31
N MET A 247 2.13 -13.26 8.36
CA MET A 247 1.56 -12.62 9.54
C MET A 247 2.58 -11.73 10.25
N ASN A 248 3.82 -12.20 10.42
CA ASN A 248 4.90 -11.41 11.01
C ASN A 248 5.21 -10.18 10.16
N TYR A 249 5.31 -10.36 8.83
CA TYR A 249 5.54 -9.26 7.90
C TYR A 249 4.47 -8.17 8.00
N LEU A 250 3.20 -8.55 8.11
CA LEU A 250 2.09 -7.62 8.24
C LEU A 250 1.94 -7.03 9.66
N ALA A 251 2.38 -7.74 10.70
CA ALA A 251 2.25 -7.31 12.09
C ALA A 251 3.37 -6.36 12.53
N GLU A 252 4.55 -6.47 11.95
CA GLU A 252 5.69 -5.64 12.29
C GLU A 252 5.65 -4.33 11.50
N GLU A 253 5.52 -3.20 12.17
CA GLU A 253 5.40 -1.87 11.56
C GLU A 253 6.56 -1.56 10.58
N HIS A 254 7.79 -1.94 10.95
CA HIS A 254 8.96 -1.76 10.08
C HIS A 254 8.89 -2.63 8.81
N GLU A 255 8.38 -3.85 8.88
CA GLU A 255 8.25 -4.73 7.71
C GLU A 255 7.04 -4.35 6.85
N SER A 256 5.90 -4.01 7.47
CA SER A 256 4.71 -3.58 6.76
C SER A 256 4.90 -2.26 6.00
N SER A 257 5.80 -1.38 6.46
CA SER A 257 6.18 -0.16 5.71
C SER A 257 6.84 -0.45 4.36
N LYS A 258 7.33 -1.69 4.14
CA LYS A 258 7.89 -2.16 2.87
C LYS A 258 6.83 -2.72 1.90
N LEU A 259 5.54 -2.66 2.26
CA LEU A 259 4.47 -2.99 1.32
C LEU A 259 4.58 -2.11 0.06
N PRO A 260 4.31 -2.66 -1.13
CA PRO A 260 4.42 -1.91 -2.39
C PRO A 260 3.25 -0.93 -2.56
N VAL A 261 3.18 0.10 -1.73
CA VAL A 261 2.07 1.08 -1.70
C VAL A 261 2.19 2.20 -2.73
N THR A 262 3.18 2.14 -3.61
CA THR A 262 3.37 3.14 -4.67
C THR A 262 2.51 2.81 -5.88
N LEU A 263 1.64 3.74 -6.28
CA LEU A 263 0.92 3.68 -7.54
C LEU A 263 1.63 4.54 -8.59
N GLN A 264 1.62 4.09 -9.85
CA GLN A 264 2.14 4.90 -10.96
C GLN A 264 1.27 6.14 -11.17
N GLU A 265 1.87 7.21 -11.70
CA GLU A 265 1.14 8.44 -12.00
C GLU A 265 -0.05 8.15 -12.95
N GLY A 266 -1.25 8.58 -12.53
CA GLY A 266 -2.48 8.37 -13.29
C GLY A 266 -3.20 7.04 -13.03
N GLN A 267 -2.64 6.16 -12.22
CA GLN A 267 -3.32 4.94 -11.80
C GLN A 267 -4.01 5.12 -10.44
N ASN A 268 -5.28 4.77 -10.37
CA ASN A 268 -6.05 4.79 -9.12
C ASN A 268 -6.07 3.41 -8.43
N MET A 269 -5.65 2.36 -9.13
CA MET A 269 -5.62 0.99 -8.63
C MET A 269 -4.39 0.25 -9.15
N ASN A 270 -3.80 -0.62 -8.31
CA ASN A 270 -2.74 -1.53 -8.70
C ASN A 270 -2.99 -2.92 -8.12
N ILE A 271 -2.62 -3.95 -8.87
CA ILE A 271 -2.77 -5.35 -8.51
C ILE A 271 -1.42 -6.04 -8.76
N LEU A 272 -0.83 -6.57 -7.71
CA LEU A 272 0.41 -7.35 -7.77
C LEU A 272 0.10 -8.81 -7.42
N ILE A 273 0.48 -9.74 -8.27
CA ILE A 273 0.12 -11.16 -8.17
C ILE A 273 1.37 -12.02 -8.02
N GLY A 274 1.48 -12.71 -6.88
CA GLY A 274 2.55 -13.66 -6.65
C GLY A 274 3.95 -13.05 -6.81
N PRO A 275 4.78 -13.57 -7.73
CA PRO A 275 6.14 -13.11 -7.96
C PRO A 275 6.30 -11.67 -8.45
N GLU A 276 5.20 -10.98 -8.80
CA GLU A 276 5.24 -9.54 -9.09
C GLU A 276 5.53 -8.71 -7.85
N ASN A 277 5.30 -9.29 -6.67
CA ASN A 277 5.73 -8.71 -5.41
C ASN A 277 7.23 -8.90 -5.26
N VAL A 278 7.97 -7.79 -5.10
CA VAL A 278 9.44 -7.82 -4.94
C VAL A 278 9.84 -8.46 -3.61
N ASN A 279 9.00 -8.33 -2.58
CA ASN A 279 9.28 -8.86 -1.25
C ASN A 279 9.02 -10.37 -1.18
N GLU A 280 10.00 -11.13 -0.72
CA GLU A 280 9.95 -12.59 -0.60
C GLU A 280 8.79 -13.09 0.27
N ALA A 281 8.40 -12.33 1.31
CA ALA A 281 7.26 -12.68 2.17
C ALA A 281 5.90 -12.60 1.43
N LEU A 282 5.85 -11.88 0.31
CA LEU A 282 4.64 -11.66 -0.48
C LEU A 282 4.59 -12.48 -1.79
N LYS A 283 5.61 -13.27 -2.11
CA LYS A 283 5.72 -13.98 -3.39
C LYS A 283 4.59 -14.97 -3.69
N ASP A 284 3.96 -15.51 -2.65
CA ASP A 284 2.84 -16.45 -2.76
C ASP A 284 1.48 -15.76 -2.48
N THR A 285 1.46 -14.42 -2.48
CA THR A 285 0.28 -13.61 -2.18
C THR A 285 -0.08 -12.69 -3.33
N SER A 286 -1.27 -12.12 -3.29
CA SER A 286 -1.63 -10.98 -4.11
C SER A 286 -1.90 -9.76 -3.24
N VAL A 287 -1.45 -8.62 -3.73
CA VAL A 287 -1.69 -7.30 -3.13
C VAL A 287 -2.54 -6.49 -4.10
N VAL A 288 -3.71 -6.07 -3.66
CA VAL A 288 -4.61 -5.21 -4.44
C VAL A 288 -4.78 -3.90 -3.68
N MET A 289 -4.53 -2.78 -4.34
CA MET A 289 -4.57 -1.48 -3.69
C MET A 289 -5.26 -0.42 -4.56
N ALA A 290 -5.90 0.54 -3.90
CA ALA A 290 -6.51 1.70 -4.52
C ALA A 290 -6.08 2.98 -3.81
N SER A 291 -5.91 4.07 -4.56
CA SER A 291 -5.61 5.38 -4.01
C SER A 291 -6.87 6.19 -3.79
N TYR A 292 -6.87 7.02 -2.75
CA TYR A 292 -7.90 8.01 -2.48
C TYR A 292 -7.28 9.37 -2.19
N ASP A 293 -7.98 10.44 -2.53
CA ASP A 293 -7.54 11.82 -2.32
C ASP A 293 -7.93 12.28 -0.90
N ILE A 294 -6.97 12.87 -0.18
CA ILE A 294 -7.17 13.39 1.19
C ILE A 294 -7.32 14.93 1.17
N GLY A 295 -7.18 15.56 0.02
CA GLY A 295 -7.08 17.02 -0.12
C GLY A 295 -5.63 17.50 -0.06
N ASP A 296 -5.40 18.78 -0.33
CA ASP A 296 -4.07 19.42 -0.33
C ASP A 296 -2.99 18.68 -1.13
N ASN A 297 -3.39 18.06 -2.24
CA ASN A 297 -2.51 17.25 -3.09
C ASN A 297 -1.93 16.01 -2.40
N MET A 298 -2.52 15.58 -1.26
CA MET A 298 -2.16 14.36 -0.55
C MET A 298 -3.05 13.19 -0.99
N ARG A 299 -2.44 12.02 -1.15
CA ARG A 299 -3.16 10.78 -1.46
C ARG A 299 -2.94 9.75 -0.36
N GLY A 300 -3.96 9.00 -0.04
CA GLY A 300 -3.86 7.79 0.74
C GLY A 300 -3.97 6.56 -0.15
N VAL A 301 -3.55 5.43 0.39
CA VAL A 301 -3.70 4.11 -0.24
C VAL A 301 -4.43 3.20 0.73
N ILE A 302 -5.40 2.46 0.23
CA ILE A 302 -6.08 1.38 0.94
C ILE A 302 -5.95 0.11 0.10
N GLY A 303 -5.62 -1.01 0.72
CA GLY A 303 -5.44 -2.24 -0.01
C GLY A 303 -5.67 -3.48 0.82
N VAL A 304 -5.69 -4.62 0.16
CA VAL A 304 -5.82 -5.94 0.78
C VAL A 304 -4.65 -6.83 0.38
N VAL A 305 -4.30 -7.75 1.27
CA VAL A 305 -3.31 -8.80 1.03
C VAL A 305 -4.00 -10.15 1.20
N GLY A 306 -3.80 -11.06 0.27
CA GLY A 306 -4.41 -12.39 0.36
C GLY A 306 -3.76 -13.41 -0.57
N PRO A 307 -4.29 -14.64 -0.64
CA PRO A 307 -3.77 -15.65 -1.53
C PRO A 307 -3.94 -15.24 -2.99
N THR A 308 -3.08 -15.76 -3.87
CA THR A 308 -3.21 -15.53 -5.33
C THR A 308 -4.57 -15.94 -5.89
N ARG A 309 -5.30 -16.81 -5.19
CA ARG A 309 -6.66 -17.26 -5.50
C ARG A 309 -7.76 -16.29 -5.00
N MET A 310 -7.51 -15.01 -4.84
CA MET A 310 -8.58 -14.12 -4.39
C MET A 310 -9.61 -13.84 -5.50
N ASP A 311 -10.83 -13.47 -5.10
CA ASP A 311 -11.87 -12.97 -6.00
C ASP A 311 -11.55 -11.52 -6.39
N TYR A 312 -10.70 -11.37 -7.41
CA TYR A 312 -10.23 -10.06 -7.86
C TYR A 312 -11.37 -9.13 -8.26
N ALA A 313 -12.44 -9.66 -8.89
CA ALA A 313 -13.57 -8.86 -9.33
C ALA A 313 -14.29 -8.21 -8.15
N LYS A 314 -14.55 -8.95 -7.08
CA LYS A 314 -15.17 -8.42 -5.85
C LYS A 314 -14.23 -7.49 -5.09
N VAL A 315 -12.95 -7.88 -4.97
CA VAL A 315 -11.95 -7.10 -4.24
C VAL A 315 -11.75 -5.74 -4.90
N THR A 316 -11.57 -5.69 -6.23
CA THR A 316 -11.40 -4.45 -6.96
C THR A 316 -12.63 -3.55 -6.87
N ALA A 317 -13.84 -4.11 -7.02
CA ALA A 317 -15.09 -3.35 -6.90
C ALA A 317 -15.24 -2.73 -5.50
N ARG A 318 -14.96 -3.50 -4.45
CA ARG A 318 -15.01 -3.02 -3.06
C ARG A 318 -13.96 -1.93 -2.80
N LEU A 319 -12.72 -2.16 -3.20
CA LEU A 319 -11.64 -1.19 -3.03
C LEU A 319 -11.90 0.11 -3.78
N SER A 320 -12.37 0.05 -5.05
CA SER A 320 -12.77 1.25 -5.79
C SER A 320 -13.83 2.03 -5.05
N TYR A 321 -14.88 1.34 -4.58
CA TYR A 321 -15.97 2.01 -3.85
C TYR A 321 -15.49 2.67 -2.56
N PHE A 322 -14.63 2.00 -1.77
CA PHE A 322 -14.03 2.58 -0.57
C PHE A 322 -13.16 3.78 -0.89
N ALA A 323 -12.27 3.68 -1.89
CA ALA A 323 -11.39 4.76 -2.29
C ALA A 323 -12.17 5.99 -2.79
N ASP A 324 -13.21 5.78 -3.61
CA ASP A 324 -14.09 6.85 -4.09
C ASP A 324 -14.87 7.48 -2.93
N SER A 325 -15.35 6.67 -1.98
CA SER A 325 -16.07 7.15 -0.79
C SER A 325 -15.18 7.99 0.10
N LEU A 326 -13.95 7.53 0.37
CA LEU A 326 -12.96 8.29 1.15
C LEU A 326 -12.59 9.60 0.44
N THR A 327 -12.35 9.58 -0.88
CA THR A 327 -12.07 10.78 -1.69
C THR A 327 -13.19 11.81 -1.57
N ARG A 328 -14.46 11.37 -1.65
CA ARG A 328 -15.61 12.29 -1.50
C ARG A 328 -15.74 12.84 -0.09
N MET A 329 -15.53 11.99 0.93
CA MET A 329 -15.57 12.40 2.33
C MET A 329 -14.52 13.46 2.65
N PHE A 330 -13.30 13.28 2.18
CA PHE A 330 -12.21 14.23 2.42
C PHE A 330 -12.28 15.47 1.52
N GLY A 331 -12.80 15.34 0.28
CA GLY A 331 -12.92 16.45 -0.66
C GLY A 331 -14.19 17.28 -0.48
N LYS A 332 -15.33 16.69 -0.16
CA LYS A 332 -16.66 17.37 -0.10
C LYS A 332 -17.42 17.15 1.21
N GLY A 333 -16.97 16.27 2.09
CA GLY A 333 -17.72 15.91 3.31
C GLY A 333 -19.00 15.09 3.05
N GLU A 334 -19.19 14.54 1.83
CA GLU A 334 -20.40 13.83 1.42
C GLU A 334 -20.07 12.38 1.03
N LEU A 335 -20.91 11.43 1.46
CA LEU A 335 -20.88 10.06 0.98
C LEU A 335 -21.49 9.93 -0.42
N PRO A 336 -21.04 8.94 -1.24
CA PRO A 336 -21.65 8.67 -2.53
C PRO A 336 -23.14 8.31 -2.34
N PRO A 337 -24.05 8.79 -3.23
CA PRO A 337 -25.42 8.31 -3.22
C PRO A 337 -25.39 6.79 -3.45
N GLY A 338 -26.07 6.04 -2.61
CA GLY A 338 -26.35 4.64 -2.90
C GLY A 338 -27.05 4.57 -4.26
N ASP A 339 -26.62 3.65 -5.15
CA ASP A 339 -27.27 3.41 -6.45
C ASP A 339 -28.70 2.87 -6.22
N GLY A 340 -29.60 3.72 -5.79
CA GLY A 340 -30.97 3.42 -5.47
C GLY A 340 -31.87 4.59 -5.84
N ASP A 341 -31.99 4.90 -7.12
CA ASP A 341 -33.24 5.44 -7.67
C ASP A 341 -33.25 5.34 -9.19
N GLY A 342 -33.52 4.14 -9.69
CA GLY A 342 -34.11 3.92 -11.00
C GLY A 342 -35.63 4.07 -10.87
N GLY A 343 -36.08 5.30 -10.57
CA GLY A 343 -37.50 5.60 -10.52
C GLY A 343 -38.19 5.24 -11.83
N GLY A 344 -38.98 4.16 -11.81
CA GLY A 344 -39.97 3.88 -12.82
C GLY A 344 -40.92 5.07 -12.93
N GLN A 345 -40.81 5.81 -14.01
CA GLN A 345 -41.88 6.65 -14.47
C GLN A 345 -42.83 5.77 -15.27
N ASP A 346 -43.83 5.20 -14.58
CA ASP A 346 -45.09 4.84 -15.21
C ASP A 346 -45.69 6.16 -15.73
N LYS A 347 -45.78 6.25 -17.04
CA LYS A 347 -46.66 7.23 -17.70
C LYS A 347 -47.97 6.52 -18.00
N GLU A 348 -49.04 7.08 -17.38
CA GLU A 348 -50.38 7.00 -17.91
C GLU A 348 -50.50 7.48 -19.37
#